data_104310f527f5ce41391692d7bea7ff38
#
_entry.id   104310f527f5ce41391692d7bea7ff38
#
_cell.length_a   1.000
_cell.length_b   1.000
_cell.length_c   1.000
_cell.angle_alpha   90.00
_cell.angle_beta   90.00
_cell.angle_gamma   90.00
#
_symmetry.space_group_name_H-M   'P 1'
#
loop_
_entity.id
_entity.type
_entity.pdbx_description
1 polymer ?
#
loop_
_entity_poly.entity_id
_entity_poly.type
_entity_poly.pdbx_seq_one_letter_code
_entity_poly.pdbx_strand_id
1 'polypeptide(L)'
;ELGTERFVFIAASTHDGEDAQVLQAFAHVLQTIPRCLLVLVPRHPERFADTAALCRKRGFNTALRSKSVTNFANVDIYLGDSMGDLPLLYAASDIAFVGGSLVATGGHNMLEPAALGLPVLFGPNVFNFSEISRLLLHVGAAWQVADARELGERARALLQDANLRHNAGDAGRQFVLANRGALSKLLRLIDKQLADANG
;
A
#
# COMPACT_ATOMS: atom_id res chain seq x y z
N GLU A 1 -10.42 -14.58 3.53
CA GLU A 1 -11.31 -14.06 4.62
C GLU A 1 -10.55 -13.15 5.62
N LEU A 2 -9.58 -12.34 5.15
CA LEU A 2 -8.77 -11.52 6.05
C LEU A 2 -9.58 -10.37 6.70
N GLY A 3 -10.56 -9.82 6.01
CA GLY A 3 -11.26 -8.59 6.38
C GLY A 3 -12.75 -8.70 6.70
N THR A 4 -13.33 -9.91 6.87
CA THR A 4 -14.79 -10.06 7.03
C THR A 4 -15.38 -9.44 8.30
N GLU A 5 -14.55 -9.21 9.33
CA GLU A 5 -15.02 -8.63 10.61
C GLU A 5 -14.07 -7.59 11.20
N ARG A 6 -13.07 -7.14 10.45
CA ARG A 6 -12.02 -6.23 10.93
C ARG A 6 -11.40 -5.44 9.80
N PHE A 7 -10.88 -4.26 10.09
CA PHE A 7 -10.13 -3.46 9.14
C PHE A 7 -8.77 -4.10 8.83
N VAL A 8 -8.35 -3.96 7.56
CA VAL A 8 -7.06 -4.45 7.07
C VAL A 8 -6.26 -3.26 6.53
N PHE A 9 -5.14 -3.01 7.18
CA PHE A 9 -4.14 -2.04 6.74
C PHE A 9 -2.99 -2.79 6.08
N ILE A 10 -2.72 -2.57 4.80
CA ILE A 10 -1.55 -3.18 4.13
C ILE A 10 -0.39 -2.18 4.05
N ALA A 11 0.80 -2.62 4.46
CA ALA A 11 2.07 -1.95 4.20
C ALA A 11 2.87 -2.79 3.21
N ALA A 12 2.92 -2.35 1.96
CA ALA A 12 3.43 -3.11 0.85
C ALA A 12 4.79 -2.62 0.36
N SER A 13 5.64 -3.55 -0.04
CA SER A 13 6.98 -3.29 -0.60
C SER A 13 7.88 -2.48 0.35
N THR A 14 7.85 -2.83 1.63
CA THR A 14 8.67 -2.17 2.65
C THR A 14 10.15 -2.52 2.53
N HIS A 15 11.01 -1.57 2.87
CA HIS A 15 12.47 -1.69 2.87
C HIS A 15 13.06 -1.71 4.28
N ASP A 16 14.37 -1.91 4.35
CA ASP A 16 15.09 -1.88 5.61
C ASP A 16 14.94 -0.53 6.32
N GLY A 17 14.76 -0.56 7.64
CA GLY A 17 14.46 0.63 8.46
C GLY A 17 13.00 1.11 8.38
N GLU A 18 12.21 0.67 7.39
CA GLU A 18 10.82 1.09 7.21
C GLU A 18 9.83 0.23 8.01
N ASP A 19 10.11 -1.09 8.13
CA ASP A 19 9.24 -1.99 8.90
C ASP A 19 9.08 -1.52 10.36
N ALA A 20 10.15 -1.05 10.99
CA ALA A 20 10.09 -0.54 12.36
C ALA A 20 9.17 0.68 12.51
N GLN A 21 9.14 1.56 11.49
CA GLN A 21 8.28 2.73 11.43
C GLN A 21 6.82 2.33 11.18
N VAL A 22 6.59 1.37 10.28
CA VAL A 22 5.24 0.80 10.02
C VAL A 22 4.68 0.14 11.27
N LEU A 23 5.49 -0.65 12.01
CA LEU A 23 5.06 -1.28 13.25
C LEU A 23 4.74 -0.25 14.35
N GLN A 24 5.48 0.85 14.42
CA GLN A 24 5.19 1.97 15.32
C GLN A 24 3.86 2.65 14.95
N ALA A 25 3.62 2.93 13.68
CA ALA A 25 2.37 3.47 13.17
C ALA A 25 1.19 2.53 13.47
N PHE A 26 1.37 1.24 13.25
CA PHE A 26 0.35 0.23 13.50
C PHE A 26 0.01 0.12 15.00
N ALA A 27 1.00 0.17 15.89
CA ALA A 27 0.77 0.23 17.34
C ALA A 27 -0.12 1.44 17.73
N HIS A 28 0.04 2.58 17.05
CA HIS A 28 -0.83 3.74 17.26
C HIS A 28 -2.26 3.49 16.76
N VAL A 29 -2.44 2.82 15.61
CA VAL A 29 -3.77 2.42 15.10
C VAL A 29 -4.50 1.51 16.08
N LEU A 30 -3.81 0.52 16.66
CA LEU A 30 -4.39 -0.44 17.60
C LEU A 30 -4.93 0.20 18.89
N GLN A 31 -4.45 1.38 19.29
CA GLN A 31 -4.98 2.10 20.47
C GLN A 31 -6.47 2.44 20.33
N THR A 32 -6.95 2.63 19.11
CA THR A 32 -8.35 3.02 18.83
C THR A 32 -9.10 2.01 17.98
N ILE A 33 -8.39 1.13 17.29
CA ILE A 33 -8.95 0.08 16.44
C ILE A 33 -8.28 -1.26 16.80
N PRO A 34 -8.58 -1.83 17.97
CA PRO A 34 -7.83 -2.95 18.56
C PRO A 34 -7.90 -4.25 17.74
N ARG A 35 -8.86 -4.37 16.82
CA ARG A 35 -9.00 -5.54 15.93
C ARG A 35 -8.47 -5.29 14.51
N CYS A 36 -7.76 -4.18 14.25
CA CYS A 36 -7.13 -3.97 12.95
C CYS A 36 -6.09 -5.07 12.67
N LEU A 37 -6.00 -5.52 11.41
CA LEU A 37 -4.96 -6.41 10.92
C LEU A 37 -3.95 -5.59 10.11
N LEU A 38 -2.66 -5.76 10.39
CA LEU A 38 -1.62 -5.32 9.49
C LEU A 38 -1.23 -6.45 8.54
N VAL A 39 -1.32 -6.21 7.25
CA VAL A 39 -0.67 -7.03 6.22
C VAL A 39 0.66 -6.37 5.89
N LEU A 40 1.77 -6.99 6.26
CA LEU A 40 3.13 -6.45 6.05
C LEU A 40 3.84 -7.26 4.97
N VAL A 41 4.25 -6.59 3.88
CA VAL A 41 4.86 -7.25 2.71
C VAL A 41 6.21 -6.60 2.41
N PRO A 42 7.32 -7.17 2.91
CA PRO A 42 8.66 -6.70 2.56
C PRO A 42 8.95 -6.88 1.06
N ARG A 43 9.71 -5.94 0.48
CA ARG A 43 10.02 -5.96 -0.96
C ARG A 43 10.91 -7.13 -1.35
N HIS A 44 11.83 -7.54 -0.48
CA HIS A 44 12.87 -8.49 -0.78
C HIS A 44 12.73 -9.77 0.05
N PRO A 45 12.74 -10.97 -0.56
CA PRO A 45 12.55 -12.23 0.13
C PRO A 45 13.56 -12.51 1.26
N GLU A 46 14.80 -12.07 1.10
CA GLU A 46 15.85 -12.21 2.11
C GLU A 46 15.51 -11.53 3.45
N ARG A 47 14.57 -10.57 3.44
CA ARG A 47 14.14 -9.84 4.64
C ARG A 47 12.97 -10.50 5.39
N PHE A 48 12.33 -11.50 4.81
CA PHE A 48 11.11 -12.09 5.40
C PHE A 48 11.34 -12.62 6.81
N ALA A 49 12.44 -13.33 7.03
CA ALA A 49 12.76 -13.90 8.35
C ALA A 49 13.04 -12.82 9.39
N ASP A 50 13.82 -11.81 9.05
CA ASP A 50 14.18 -10.69 9.93
C ASP A 50 12.96 -9.83 10.26
N THR A 51 12.10 -9.55 9.26
CA THR A 51 10.84 -8.82 9.48
C THR A 51 9.91 -9.61 10.40
N ALA A 52 9.79 -10.93 10.22
CA ALA A 52 8.99 -11.77 11.12
C ALA A 52 9.53 -11.76 12.56
N ALA A 53 10.86 -11.81 12.72
CA ALA A 53 11.50 -11.71 14.02
C ALA A 53 11.28 -10.34 14.68
N LEU A 54 11.37 -9.25 13.90
CA LEU A 54 11.09 -7.89 14.36
C LEU A 54 9.64 -7.75 14.86
N CYS A 55 8.66 -8.24 14.09
CA CYS A 55 7.25 -8.20 14.49
C CYS A 55 7.02 -8.87 15.85
N ARG A 56 7.55 -10.09 16.03
CA ARG A 56 7.43 -10.83 17.29
C ARG A 56 8.17 -10.14 18.44
N LYS A 57 9.37 -9.59 18.20
CA LYS A 57 10.14 -8.83 19.20
C LYS A 57 9.39 -7.58 19.68
N ARG A 58 8.54 -7.00 18.82
CA ARG A 58 7.67 -5.86 19.17
C ARG A 58 6.38 -6.30 19.86
N GLY A 59 6.17 -7.60 20.11
CA GLY A 59 5.04 -8.15 20.85
C GLY A 59 3.81 -8.48 20.01
N PHE A 60 3.91 -8.43 18.67
CA PHE A 60 2.78 -8.73 17.79
C PHE A 60 2.64 -10.22 17.49
N ASN A 61 1.42 -10.74 17.56
CA ASN A 61 1.08 -12.06 17.08
C ASN A 61 1.16 -12.11 15.56
N THR A 62 2.20 -12.76 15.04
CA THR A 62 2.55 -12.74 13.62
C THR A 62 2.30 -14.09 12.97
N ALA A 63 1.44 -14.10 11.96
CA ALA A 63 1.22 -15.23 11.05
C ALA A 63 1.96 -15.01 9.73
N LEU A 64 2.39 -16.09 9.09
CA LEU A 64 3.12 -16.08 7.83
C LEU A 64 2.20 -16.56 6.69
N ARG A 65 2.24 -15.90 5.55
CA ARG A 65 1.51 -16.27 4.34
C ARG A 65 1.91 -17.66 3.81
N SER A 66 3.20 -18.00 3.91
CA SER A 66 3.74 -19.29 3.51
C SER A 66 3.24 -20.46 4.36
N LYS A 67 2.62 -20.19 5.51
CA LYS A 67 2.04 -21.20 6.41
C LYS A 67 0.52 -21.11 6.39
N SER A 68 -0.15 -22.27 6.39
CA SER A 68 -1.60 -22.31 6.49
C SER A 68 -2.06 -21.72 7.82
N VAL A 69 -2.85 -20.64 7.75
CA VAL A 69 -3.45 -19.99 8.92
C VAL A 69 -4.94 -20.33 8.91
N THR A 70 -5.39 -21.08 9.90
CA THR A 70 -6.80 -21.52 10.01
C THR A 70 -7.64 -20.58 10.87
N ASN A 71 -6.99 -19.76 11.72
CA ASN A 71 -7.67 -18.83 12.61
C ASN A 71 -6.90 -17.50 12.70
N PHE A 72 -7.55 -16.43 12.27
CA PHE A 72 -7.01 -15.07 12.30
C PHE A 72 -7.43 -14.26 13.53
N ALA A 73 -8.25 -14.81 14.45
CA ALA A 73 -8.85 -14.04 15.55
C ALA A 73 -7.82 -13.31 16.43
N ASN A 74 -6.68 -13.94 16.67
CA ASN A 74 -5.61 -13.41 17.51
C ASN A 74 -4.36 -12.99 16.71
N VAL A 75 -4.46 -12.85 15.41
CA VAL A 75 -3.33 -12.42 14.56
C VAL A 75 -3.37 -10.90 14.43
N ASP A 76 -2.29 -10.23 14.82
CA ASP A 76 -2.12 -8.78 14.66
C ASP A 76 -1.49 -8.46 13.32
N ILE A 77 -0.51 -9.29 12.89
CA ILE A 77 0.23 -9.08 11.65
C ILE A 77 0.19 -10.35 10.79
N TYR A 78 -0.23 -10.17 9.55
CA TYR A 78 -0.10 -11.17 8.50
C TYR A 78 1.06 -10.79 7.59
N LEU A 79 2.18 -11.51 7.71
CA LEU A 79 3.38 -11.26 6.91
C LEU A 79 3.24 -11.95 5.55
N GLY A 80 3.30 -11.15 4.48
CA GLY A 80 3.37 -11.63 3.11
C GLY A 80 4.78 -12.07 2.75
N ASP A 81 5.14 -13.28 3.16
CA ASP A 81 6.43 -13.92 2.94
C ASP A 81 6.44 -14.84 1.71
N SER A 82 5.67 -14.47 0.68
CA SER A 82 5.59 -15.14 -0.62
C SER A 82 5.59 -14.12 -1.76
N MET A 83 6.07 -14.53 -2.93
CA MET A 83 6.10 -13.68 -4.11
C MET A 83 4.85 -13.85 -4.97
N GLY A 84 4.39 -12.76 -5.60
CA GLY A 84 3.27 -12.80 -6.55
C GLY A 84 1.88 -12.61 -5.93
N ASP A 85 1.73 -12.65 -4.62
CA ASP A 85 0.45 -12.54 -3.91
C ASP A 85 -0.03 -11.10 -3.66
N LEU A 86 0.80 -10.09 -3.97
CA LEU A 86 0.51 -8.70 -3.63
C LEU A 86 -0.84 -8.18 -4.15
N PRO A 87 -1.27 -8.48 -5.40
CA PRO A 87 -2.59 -8.04 -5.87
C PRO A 87 -3.75 -8.61 -5.04
N LEU A 88 -3.63 -9.87 -4.60
CA LEU A 88 -4.63 -10.51 -3.73
C LEU A 88 -4.66 -9.86 -2.35
N LEU A 89 -3.50 -9.54 -1.79
CA LEU A 89 -3.39 -8.90 -0.48
C LEU A 89 -3.93 -7.47 -0.51
N TYR A 90 -3.69 -6.70 -1.58
CA TYR A 90 -4.34 -5.41 -1.80
C TYR A 90 -5.86 -5.54 -1.88
N ALA A 91 -6.36 -6.50 -2.65
CA ALA A 91 -7.81 -6.70 -2.81
C ALA A 91 -8.53 -7.05 -1.50
N ALA A 92 -7.81 -7.57 -0.51
CA ALA A 92 -8.33 -7.90 0.82
C ALA A 92 -8.13 -6.78 1.85
N SER A 93 -7.66 -5.61 1.45
CA SER A 93 -7.28 -4.51 2.35
C SER A 93 -8.23 -3.32 2.22
N ASP A 94 -8.28 -2.47 3.25
CA ASP A 94 -9.08 -1.23 3.30
C ASP A 94 -8.28 0.01 2.95
N ILE A 95 -7.00 0.05 3.33
CA ILE A 95 -6.06 1.15 3.04
C ILE A 95 -4.67 0.58 2.74
N ALA A 96 -3.86 1.30 1.98
CA ALA A 96 -2.52 0.88 1.61
C ALA A 96 -1.46 1.93 1.95
N PHE A 97 -0.37 1.50 2.58
CA PHE A 97 0.90 2.22 2.61
C PHE A 97 1.84 1.59 1.58
N VAL A 98 2.42 2.41 0.71
CA VAL A 98 3.39 1.98 -0.31
C VAL A 98 4.80 2.32 0.15
N GLY A 99 5.58 1.29 0.42
CA GLY A 99 6.90 1.38 1.00
C GLY A 99 7.99 1.86 0.03
N GLY A 100 9.25 1.83 0.53
CA GLY A 100 10.38 2.49 -0.12
C GLY A 100 10.28 4.00 -0.11
N SER A 101 9.39 4.55 0.70
CA SER A 101 8.99 5.95 0.68
C SER A 101 9.27 6.69 1.99
N LEU A 102 9.31 6.03 3.15
CA LEU A 102 9.83 6.60 4.40
C LEU A 102 11.35 6.49 4.50
N VAL A 103 11.96 5.70 3.64
CA VAL A 103 13.42 5.58 3.46
C VAL A 103 13.79 6.03 2.05
N ALA A 104 15.06 6.38 1.82
CA ALA A 104 15.51 7.01 0.57
C ALA A 104 15.70 5.99 -0.59
N THR A 105 14.69 5.17 -0.89
CA THR A 105 14.73 4.19 -1.99
C THR A 105 13.91 4.61 -3.21
N GLY A 106 13.09 5.68 -3.11
CA GLY A 106 12.40 6.28 -4.26
C GLY A 106 10.96 5.83 -4.46
N GLY A 107 10.41 5.06 -3.52
CA GLY A 107 9.03 4.59 -3.54
C GLY A 107 8.79 3.40 -4.47
N HIS A 108 7.55 2.92 -4.46
CA HIS A 108 7.06 1.84 -5.32
C HIS A 108 5.77 2.23 -6.03
N ASN A 109 5.22 1.32 -6.84
CA ASN A 109 4.05 1.57 -7.68
C ASN A 109 2.77 1.80 -6.85
N MET A 110 2.27 3.03 -6.87
CA MET A 110 1.05 3.44 -6.18
C MET A 110 -0.22 3.20 -6.99
N LEU A 111 -0.08 2.92 -8.30
CA LEU A 111 -1.23 2.68 -9.17
C LEU A 111 -1.89 1.34 -8.90
N GLU A 112 -1.15 0.35 -8.38
CA GLU A 112 -1.72 -0.97 -8.06
C GLU A 112 -2.81 -0.88 -6.98
N PRO A 113 -2.54 -0.34 -5.77
CA PRO A 113 -3.59 -0.17 -4.77
C PRO A 113 -4.67 0.83 -5.21
N ALA A 114 -4.31 1.93 -5.90
CA ALA A 114 -5.28 2.89 -6.40
C ALA A 114 -6.26 2.27 -7.41
N ALA A 115 -5.79 1.38 -8.30
CA ALA A 115 -6.64 0.66 -9.25
C ALA A 115 -7.69 -0.22 -8.57
N LEU A 116 -7.38 -0.74 -7.38
CA LEU A 116 -8.29 -1.54 -6.55
C LEU A 116 -9.20 -0.68 -5.68
N GLY A 117 -9.05 0.65 -5.72
CA GLY A 117 -9.87 1.58 -4.94
C GLY A 117 -9.43 1.69 -3.49
N LEU A 118 -8.16 1.47 -3.20
CA LEU A 118 -7.59 1.71 -1.88
C LEU A 118 -7.07 3.14 -1.77
N PRO A 119 -7.37 3.87 -0.68
CA PRO A 119 -6.63 5.07 -0.33
C PRO A 119 -5.16 4.75 -0.13
N VAL A 120 -4.27 5.60 -0.67
CA VAL A 120 -2.84 5.35 -0.69
C VAL A 120 -2.10 6.29 0.26
N LEU A 121 -1.27 5.72 1.12
CA LEU A 121 -0.33 6.45 1.97
C LEU A 121 1.10 6.19 1.49
N PHE A 122 1.97 7.20 1.55
CA PHE A 122 3.37 7.06 1.18
C PHE A 122 4.23 8.11 1.88
N GLY A 123 5.52 7.84 2.04
CA GLY A 123 6.49 8.74 2.66
C GLY A 123 7.04 9.80 1.67
N PRO A 124 7.98 10.66 2.11
CA PRO A 124 8.48 11.78 1.31
C PRO A 124 9.41 11.38 0.16
N ASN A 125 9.97 10.16 0.20
CA ASN A 125 10.98 9.73 -0.78
C ASN A 125 10.31 8.95 -1.92
N VAL A 126 9.81 9.67 -2.94
CA VAL A 126 9.08 9.08 -4.08
C VAL A 126 9.63 9.52 -5.43
N PHE A 127 10.94 9.77 -5.51
CA PHE A 127 11.57 10.34 -6.71
C PHE A 127 11.41 9.46 -7.97
N ASN A 128 11.23 8.13 -7.83
CA ASN A 128 10.92 7.25 -8.97
C ASN A 128 9.45 7.34 -9.42
N PHE A 129 8.57 7.90 -8.57
CA PHE A 129 7.12 7.99 -8.79
C PHE A 129 6.58 9.40 -8.55
N SER A 130 7.43 10.43 -8.68
CA SER A 130 7.10 11.81 -8.33
C SER A 130 5.86 12.34 -9.05
N GLU A 131 5.70 12.07 -10.34
CA GLU A 131 4.55 12.51 -11.11
C GLU A 131 3.28 11.75 -10.70
N ILE A 132 3.37 10.44 -10.52
CA ILE A 132 2.24 9.61 -10.07
C ILE A 132 1.76 10.04 -8.69
N SER A 133 2.70 10.24 -7.74
CA SER A 133 2.36 10.69 -6.38
C SER A 133 1.67 12.06 -6.40
N ARG A 134 2.21 13.01 -7.18
CA ARG A 134 1.60 14.34 -7.34
C ARG A 134 0.18 14.27 -7.88
N LEU A 135 -0.07 13.44 -8.89
CA LEU A 135 -1.39 13.27 -9.49
C LEU A 135 -2.38 12.60 -8.53
N LEU A 136 -1.98 11.56 -7.81
CA LEU A 136 -2.83 10.90 -6.82
C LEU A 136 -3.16 11.81 -5.63
N LEU A 137 -2.23 12.65 -5.19
CA LEU A 137 -2.49 13.72 -4.20
C LEU A 137 -3.51 14.72 -4.73
N HIS A 138 -3.34 15.17 -5.98
CA HIS A 138 -4.23 16.16 -6.59
C HIS A 138 -5.68 15.70 -6.70
N VAL A 139 -5.92 14.44 -7.01
CA VAL A 139 -7.27 13.88 -7.11
C VAL A 139 -7.85 13.44 -5.74
N GLY A 140 -7.10 13.59 -4.64
CA GLY A 140 -7.53 13.20 -3.31
C GLY A 140 -7.54 11.69 -3.04
N ALA A 141 -6.79 10.91 -3.83
CA ALA A 141 -6.68 9.46 -3.71
C ALA A 141 -5.54 9.01 -2.78
N ALA A 142 -4.63 9.93 -2.44
CA ALA A 142 -3.45 9.60 -1.66
C ALA A 142 -3.07 10.71 -0.67
N TRP A 143 -2.23 10.37 0.32
CA TRP A 143 -1.61 11.30 1.26
C TRP A 143 -0.13 10.97 1.42
N GLN A 144 0.68 12.02 1.41
CA GLN A 144 2.07 11.94 1.83
C GLN A 144 2.14 12.10 3.34
N VAL A 145 2.93 11.26 4.00
CA VAL A 145 3.17 11.28 5.45
C VAL A 145 4.66 11.45 5.72
N ALA A 146 5.01 12.26 6.72
CA ALA A 146 6.40 12.58 7.00
C ALA A 146 7.13 11.46 7.77
N ASP A 147 6.43 10.76 8.65
CA ASP A 147 7.00 9.81 9.60
C ASP A 147 5.97 8.75 10.06
N ALA A 148 6.43 7.85 10.96
CA ALA A 148 5.61 6.81 11.56
C ALA A 148 4.40 7.35 12.33
N ARG A 149 4.53 8.51 13.00
CA ARG A 149 3.44 9.12 13.77
C ARG A 149 2.34 9.58 12.83
N GLU A 150 2.69 10.34 11.80
CA GLU A 150 1.72 10.83 10.82
C GLU A 150 1.10 9.69 10.03
N LEU A 151 1.87 8.62 9.69
CA LEU A 151 1.35 7.40 9.08
C LEU A 151 0.25 6.79 9.96
N GLY A 152 0.48 6.64 11.27
CA GLY A 152 -0.49 6.07 12.20
C GLY A 152 -1.74 6.95 12.34
N GLU A 153 -1.58 8.27 12.43
CA GLU A 153 -2.68 9.24 12.53
C GLU A 153 -3.55 9.20 11.26
N ARG A 154 -2.93 9.20 10.09
CA ARG A 154 -3.65 9.17 8.81
C ARG A 154 -4.34 7.83 8.56
N ALA A 155 -3.65 6.72 8.83
CA ALA A 155 -4.24 5.39 8.72
C ALA A 155 -5.47 5.26 9.61
N ARG A 156 -5.40 5.70 10.87
CA ARG A 156 -6.52 5.72 11.79
C ARG A 156 -7.69 6.54 11.25
N ALA A 157 -7.44 7.76 10.77
CA ALA A 157 -8.48 8.64 10.24
C ALA A 157 -9.22 7.99 9.07
N LEU A 158 -8.49 7.39 8.12
CA LEU A 158 -9.06 6.67 6.97
C LEU A 158 -9.86 5.43 7.39
N LEU A 159 -9.40 4.68 8.39
CA LEU A 159 -10.12 3.49 8.85
C LEU A 159 -11.41 3.85 9.61
N GLN A 160 -11.42 4.96 10.35
CA GLN A 160 -12.59 5.40 11.11
C GLN A 160 -13.63 6.15 10.27
N ASP A 161 -13.22 6.82 9.19
CA ASP A 161 -14.12 7.57 8.31
C ASP A 161 -14.38 6.78 7.02
N ALA A 162 -15.52 6.10 6.96
CA ALA A 162 -15.92 5.30 5.80
C ALA A 162 -16.12 6.15 4.54
N ASN A 163 -16.64 7.39 4.68
CA ASN A 163 -16.87 8.27 3.54
C ASN A 163 -15.54 8.78 2.96
N LEU A 164 -14.61 9.21 3.83
CA LEU A 164 -13.27 9.62 3.42
C LEU A 164 -12.56 8.48 2.69
N ARG A 165 -12.60 7.28 3.27
CA ARG A 165 -11.98 6.08 2.69
C ARG A 165 -12.58 5.73 1.33
N HIS A 166 -13.91 5.71 1.22
CA HIS A 166 -14.61 5.38 -0.02
C HIS A 166 -14.34 6.42 -1.12
N ASN A 167 -14.48 7.70 -0.81
CA ASN A 167 -14.25 8.78 -1.77
C ASN A 167 -12.81 8.77 -2.31
N ALA A 168 -11.83 8.57 -1.44
CA ALA A 168 -10.44 8.50 -1.87
C ALA A 168 -10.15 7.25 -2.72
N GLY A 169 -10.70 6.11 -2.36
CA GLY A 169 -10.59 4.89 -3.13
C GLY A 169 -11.21 5.02 -4.52
N ASP A 170 -12.40 5.61 -4.63
CA ASP A 170 -13.05 5.85 -5.89
C ASP A 170 -12.29 6.86 -6.77
N ALA A 171 -11.76 7.94 -6.17
CA ALA A 171 -10.93 8.90 -6.88
C ALA A 171 -9.69 8.22 -7.50
N GLY A 172 -9.02 7.35 -6.75
CA GLY A 172 -7.89 6.57 -7.23
C GLY A 172 -8.25 5.63 -8.37
N ARG A 173 -9.33 4.88 -8.22
CA ARG A 173 -9.83 3.97 -9.24
C ARG A 173 -10.19 4.71 -10.53
N GLN A 174 -10.91 5.82 -10.43
CA GLN A 174 -11.29 6.63 -11.59
C GLN A 174 -10.06 7.23 -12.27
N PHE A 175 -9.09 7.71 -11.50
CA PHE A 175 -7.83 8.20 -12.04
C PHE A 175 -7.11 7.12 -12.88
N VAL A 176 -6.96 5.90 -12.35
CA VAL A 176 -6.30 4.80 -13.06
C VAL A 176 -7.09 4.41 -14.31
N LEU A 177 -8.42 4.32 -14.24
CA LEU A 177 -9.28 3.98 -15.37
C LEU A 177 -9.19 5.03 -16.50
N ALA A 178 -9.22 6.32 -16.17
CA ALA A 178 -9.12 7.40 -17.12
C ALA A 178 -7.75 7.43 -17.86
N ASN A 179 -6.70 6.96 -17.19
CA ASN A 179 -5.34 6.90 -17.74
C ASN A 179 -4.98 5.54 -18.34
N ARG A 180 -5.87 4.55 -18.31
CA ARG A 180 -5.68 3.26 -18.99
C ARG A 180 -5.57 3.49 -20.50
N GLY A 181 -4.56 2.87 -21.10
CA GLY A 181 -4.33 2.97 -22.54
C GLY A 181 -3.51 4.18 -22.99
N ALA A 182 -2.91 4.93 -22.08
CA ALA A 182 -1.97 6.02 -22.43
C ALA A 182 -0.85 5.54 -23.38
N LEU A 183 -0.26 4.36 -23.13
CA LEU A 183 0.71 3.74 -24.03
C LEU A 183 0.12 3.42 -25.41
N SER A 184 -1.08 2.85 -25.48
CA SER A 184 -1.75 2.54 -26.73
C SER A 184 -2.13 3.79 -27.53
N LYS A 185 -2.47 4.89 -26.84
CA LYS A 185 -2.71 6.18 -27.48
C LYS A 185 -1.40 6.77 -28.05
N LEU A 186 -0.33 6.69 -27.30
CA LEU A 186 1.00 7.15 -27.71
C LEU A 186 1.48 6.38 -28.95
N LEU A 187 1.39 5.05 -28.95
CA LEU A 187 1.76 4.22 -30.10
C LEU A 187 0.95 4.58 -31.36
N ARG A 188 -0.37 4.76 -31.24
CA ARG A 188 -1.19 5.21 -32.37
C ARG A 188 -0.79 6.57 -32.91
N LEU A 189 -0.40 7.50 -32.03
CA LEU A 189 0.09 8.83 -32.45
C LEU A 189 1.43 8.72 -33.20
N ILE A 190 2.35 7.87 -32.72
CA ILE A 190 3.61 7.60 -33.39
C ILE A 190 3.39 6.95 -34.75
N ASP A 191 2.54 5.92 -34.83
CA ASP A 191 2.20 5.25 -36.09
C ASP A 191 1.60 6.23 -37.11
N LYS A 192 0.72 7.12 -36.66
CA LYS A 192 0.14 8.17 -37.51
C LYS A 192 1.19 9.13 -38.02
N GLN A 193 2.07 9.64 -37.15
CA GLN A 193 3.15 10.54 -37.57
C GLN A 193 4.14 9.89 -38.54
N LEU A 194 4.45 8.59 -38.35
CA LEU A 194 5.31 7.84 -39.27
C LEU A 194 4.63 7.62 -40.62
N ALA A 195 3.32 7.39 -40.64
CA ALA A 195 2.55 7.28 -41.89
C ALA A 195 2.51 8.62 -42.66
N ASP A 196 2.26 9.72 -41.94
CA ASP A 196 2.22 11.10 -42.53
C ASP A 196 3.62 11.57 -42.99
N ALA A 197 4.72 11.03 -42.46
CA ALA A 197 6.08 11.38 -42.87
C ALA A 197 6.59 10.57 -44.08
N ASN A 198 5.91 9.47 -44.45
CA ASN A 198 6.29 8.58 -45.56
C ASN A 198 5.35 8.71 -46.78
N GLY A 199 4.40 9.63 -46.77
CA GLY A 199 3.49 9.96 -47.87
C GLY A 199 3.77 11.36 -48.42
#